data_a513dd8cf45aa33ee3097a04c28b1c20
#
_entry.id   a513dd8cf45aa33ee3097a04c28b1c20
#
_cell.length_a   1.000
_cell.length_b   1.000
_cell.length_c   1.000
_cell.angle_alpha   90.00
_cell.angle_beta   90.00
_cell.angle_gamma   90.00
#
_symmetry.space_group_name_H-M   'P 1'
#
loop_
_entity.id
_entity.type
_entity.pdbx_description
1 polymer ?
#
loop_
_entity_poly.entity_id
_entity_poly.type
_entity_poly.pdbx_seq_one_letter_code
_entity_poly.pdbx_strand_id
1 'polypeptide(L)' 'MSVIKVLEIMSYSDKNWEDAAAKAVAEAGKTVKNIRSIYIQDHSAVVHENKLTEFRINAKISFEVSPNHAE' A
#
# COMPACT_ATOMS: atom_id res chain seq x y z
N MET A 1 -3.71 -14.86 -20.22
CA MET A 1 -2.92 -15.13 -19.04
C MET A 1 -2.38 -13.83 -18.47
N SER A 2 -2.39 -13.70 -17.16
CA SER A 2 -2.06 -12.44 -16.52
C SER A 2 -0.70 -12.54 -15.83
N VAL A 3 -0.02 -11.42 -15.76
CA VAL A 3 1.20 -11.29 -14.98
C VAL A 3 0.90 -10.36 -13.83
N ILE A 4 1.29 -10.77 -12.64
CA ILE A 4 1.13 -9.96 -11.44
C ILE A 4 2.49 -9.41 -11.07
N LYS A 5 2.54 -8.12 -10.85
CA LYS A 5 3.73 -7.46 -10.32
C LYS A 5 3.44 -6.95 -8.93
N VAL A 6 4.50 -6.79 -8.17
CA VAL A 6 4.40 -6.35 -6.79
C VAL A 6 5.28 -5.12 -6.60
N LEU A 7 4.74 -4.17 -5.89
CA LEU A 7 5.40 -2.91 -5.58
C LEU A 7 5.44 -2.78 -4.06
N GLU A 8 6.62 -2.53 -3.50
CA GLU A 8 6.75 -2.30 -2.07
C GLU A 8 6.59 -0.83 -1.78
N ILE A 9 5.87 -0.52 -0.70
CA ILE A 9 5.55 0.85 -0.37
C ILE A 9 5.47 1.00 1.15
N MET A 10 5.90 2.14 1.64
CA MET A 10 5.72 2.53 3.03
C MET A 10 4.73 3.67 3.08
N SER A 11 3.87 3.64 4.09
CA SER A 11 2.84 4.67 4.22
C SER A 11 2.64 5.00 5.69
N TYR A 12 2.25 6.22 5.95
CA TYR A 12 2.00 6.73 7.30
C TYR A 12 0.64 7.35 7.40
N SER A 13 0.10 7.33 8.62
CA SER A 13 -1.12 8.05 8.92
C SER A 13 -1.05 8.54 10.35
N ASP A 14 -1.64 9.70 10.62
CA ASP A 14 -1.79 10.16 11.98
C ASP A 14 -3.09 9.69 12.62
N LYS A 15 -3.85 8.84 11.91
CA LYS A 15 -5.14 8.35 12.37
C LYS A 15 -5.09 6.90 12.80
N ASN A 16 -4.73 6.00 11.89
CA ASN A 16 -4.65 4.58 12.17
C ASN A 16 -3.98 3.87 11.01
N TRP A 17 -3.73 2.56 11.20
CA TRP A 17 -3.06 1.76 10.16
C TRP A 17 -3.93 1.55 8.94
N GLU A 18 -5.23 1.45 9.12
CA GLU A 18 -6.15 1.28 8.00
C GLU A 18 -6.10 2.48 7.09
N ASP A 19 -6.05 3.69 7.65
CA ASP A 19 -5.92 4.90 6.88
C ASP A 19 -4.59 4.93 6.13
N ALA A 20 -3.51 4.45 6.76
CA ALA A 20 -2.22 4.36 6.10
C ALA A 20 -2.31 3.43 4.89
N ALA A 21 -3.01 2.30 5.02
CA ALA A 21 -3.20 1.37 3.91
C ALA A 21 -4.01 2.01 2.78
N ALA A 22 -5.08 2.71 3.13
CA ALA A 22 -5.92 3.37 2.13
C ALA A 22 -5.13 4.42 1.36
N LYS A 23 -4.28 5.18 2.07
CA LYS A 23 -3.42 6.18 1.42
C LYS A 23 -2.43 5.53 0.48
N ALA A 24 -1.87 4.38 0.88
CA ALA A 24 -0.92 3.67 0.03
C ALA A 24 -1.57 3.26 -1.29
N VAL A 25 -2.77 2.72 -1.22
CA VAL A 25 -3.49 2.31 -2.42
C VAL A 25 -3.86 3.50 -3.28
N ALA A 26 -4.32 4.58 -2.65
CA ALA A 26 -4.71 5.78 -3.39
C ALA A 26 -3.51 6.38 -4.12
N GLU A 27 -2.37 6.44 -3.45
CA GLU A 27 -1.18 7.01 -4.06
C GLU A 27 -0.66 6.13 -5.19
N ALA A 28 -0.60 4.81 -4.95
CA ALA A 28 -0.16 3.88 -5.98
C ALA A 28 -1.09 3.93 -7.19
N GLY A 29 -2.38 4.13 -6.96
CA GLY A 29 -3.36 4.18 -8.02
C GLY A 29 -3.21 5.35 -8.98
N LYS A 30 -2.41 6.35 -8.60
CA LYS A 30 -2.16 7.47 -9.50
C LYS A 30 -1.31 7.06 -10.70
N THR A 31 -0.44 6.07 -10.53
CA THR A 31 0.48 5.67 -11.59
C THR A 31 0.33 4.21 -11.99
N VAL A 32 -0.33 3.40 -11.18
CA VAL A 32 -0.44 1.96 -11.41
C VAL A 32 -1.91 1.62 -11.57
N LYS A 33 -2.22 0.86 -12.63
CA LYS A 33 -3.59 0.42 -12.91
C LYS A 33 -3.75 -1.03 -12.48
N ASN A 34 -5.00 -1.40 -12.25
CA ASN A 34 -5.37 -2.79 -11.98
C ASN A 34 -4.76 -3.31 -10.68
N ILE A 35 -4.79 -2.47 -9.65
CA ILE A 35 -4.35 -2.90 -8.32
C ILE A 35 -5.33 -3.97 -7.85
N ARG A 36 -4.79 -5.09 -7.38
CA ARG A 36 -5.58 -6.24 -6.96
C ARG A 36 -5.64 -6.42 -5.47
N SER A 37 -4.51 -6.19 -4.79
CA SER A 37 -4.48 -6.42 -3.36
C SER A 37 -3.38 -5.61 -2.72
N ILE A 38 -3.49 -5.47 -1.42
CA ILE A 38 -2.43 -4.92 -0.59
C ILE A 38 -2.16 -5.92 0.53
N TYR A 39 -0.90 -6.23 0.73
CA TYR A 39 -0.44 -7.12 1.78
C TYR A 39 0.35 -6.29 2.77
N ILE A 40 -0.10 -6.28 4.01
CA ILE A 40 0.60 -5.55 5.06
C ILE A 40 1.68 -6.46 5.62
N GLN A 41 2.92 -6.16 5.31
CA GLN A 41 4.04 -6.96 5.74
C GLN A 41 4.32 -6.77 7.23
N ASP A 42 4.28 -5.53 7.67
CA ASP A 42 4.35 -5.21 9.08
C ASP A 42 3.76 -3.83 9.32
N HIS A 43 3.53 -3.55 10.57
CA HIS A 43 3.02 -2.25 10.98
C HIS A 43 3.71 -1.84 12.27
N SER A 44 3.83 -0.55 12.46
CA SER A 44 4.48 0.01 13.63
C SER A 44 3.88 1.38 13.92
N ALA A 45 4.27 1.94 15.03
CA ALA A 45 3.81 3.28 15.38
C ALA A 45 4.91 4.02 16.10
N VAL A 46 4.87 5.33 15.98
CA VAL A 46 5.74 6.21 16.73
C VAL A 46 5.04 6.56 18.03
N VAL A 47 5.78 6.50 19.12
CA VAL A 47 5.26 6.84 20.43
C VAL A 47 5.86 8.17 20.87
N HIS A 48 5.00 9.06 21.32
CA HIS A 48 5.42 10.33 21.90
C HIS A 48 4.59 10.58 23.14
N GLU A 49 5.26 10.77 24.28
CA GLU A 49 4.60 11.01 25.56
C GLU A 49 3.55 9.94 25.87
N ASN A 50 3.94 8.67 25.66
CA ASN A 50 3.12 7.49 25.95
C ASN A 50 1.86 7.39 25.07
N LYS A 51 1.86 8.07 23.94
CA LYS A 51 0.74 8.01 23.00
C LYS A 51 1.24 7.65 21.62
N LEU A 52 0.42 6.90 20.88
CA LEU A 52 0.72 6.59 19.49
C LEU A 52 0.39 7.82 18.66
N THR A 53 1.38 8.33 17.93
CA THR A 53 1.22 9.57 17.19
C THR A 53 1.29 9.38 15.69
N GLU A 54 1.96 8.33 15.23
CA GLU A 54 2.10 8.11 13.81
C GLU A 54 2.02 6.61 13.56
N PHE A 55 1.16 6.22 12.65
CA PHE A 55 0.93 4.82 12.33
C PHE A 55 1.57 4.53 10.99
N ARG A 56 2.46 3.54 10.94
CA ARG A 56 3.25 3.22 9.77
C ARG A 56 2.98 1.81 9.31
N ILE A 57 3.00 1.62 8.01
CA ILE A 57 2.93 0.27 7.44
C ILE A 57 4.01 0.10 6.40
N ASN A 58 4.50 -1.14 6.29
CA ASN A 58 5.25 -1.60 5.12
C ASN A 58 4.33 -2.54 4.40
N ALA A 59 4.10 -2.30 3.13
CA ALA A 59 3.11 -3.06 2.40
C ALA A 59 3.62 -3.43 1.02
N LYS A 60 3.03 -4.47 0.48
CA LYS A 60 3.23 -4.88 -0.89
C LYS A 60 1.90 -4.77 -1.60
N ILE A 61 1.90 -4.06 -2.72
CA ILE A 61 0.71 -3.88 -3.53
C ILE A 61 0.89 -4.71 -4.78
N SER A 62 -0.06 -5.60 -5.03
CA SER A 62 -0.03 -6.40 -6.24
C SER A 62 -0.94 -5.78 -7.28
N PHE A 63 -0.49 -5.83 -8.51
CA PHE A 63 -1.31 -5.32 -9.61
C PHE A 63 -1.10 -6.20 -10.83
N GLU A 64 -2.13 -6.25 -11.63
CA GLU A 64 -2.13 -7.07 -12.82
C GLU A 64 -1.61 -6.27 -13.99
N VAL A 65 -0.58 -6.77 -14.65
CA VAL A 65 -0.07 -6.16 -15.86
C VAL A 65 -0.98 -6.57 -16.99
N SER A 66 -1.62 -5.60 -17.61
CA SER A 66 -2.52 -5.85 -18.71
C SER A 66 -1.70 -6.38 -19.88
N PRO A 67 -2.09 -7.52 -20.44
CA PRO A 67 -1.36 -8.01 -21.60
C PRO A 67 -1.60 -7.11 -22.78
N ASN A 68 -1.82 -6.47 -23.39
CA ASN A 68 -2.06 -5.69 -24.28
C ASN A 68 -2.46 -6.01 -25.36
N HIS A 69 -2.65 -6.23 -25.06
CA HIS A 69 -2.89 -6.40 -25.45
C HIS A 69 -2.89 -6.57 -26.34
N ALA A 70 -2.97 -6.95 -26.70
CA ALA A 70 -2.90 -7.16 -27.31
C ALA A 70 -2.74 -7.29 -27.67
N GLU A 71 -2.63 -7.58 -27.55
CA GLU A 71 -2.38 -7.56 -27.48
C GLU A 71 -2.37 -7.56 -27.70
#